data_e1d62fda3146bf0cf95e9471c4050bce
#
_entry.id   e1d62fda3146bf0cf95e9471c4050bce
#
_cell.length_a   1.000
_cell.length_b   1.000
_cell.length_c   1.000
_cell.angle_alpha   90.00
_cell.angle_beta   90.00
_cell.angle_gamma   90.00
#
_symmetry.space_group_name_H-M   'P 1'
#
loop_
_entity.id
_entity.type
_entity.pdbx_description
1 polymer ?
#
loop_
_entity_poly.entity_id
_entity_poly.type
_entity_poly.pdbx_seq_one_letter_code
_entity_poly.pdbx_strand_id
1 'polypeptide(L)'
;MATSRAGSHAGRGFRYQDAAGVWLAIRCWANELPYGAVIPEGKDDYELSSTIGTALVQVKSRRDHLGPFPVAVAVGFIRALWARVENAAFHTNLILVLEHPVAEGPVVDHLLAKHPALVSTLQDDPQWAVLAARTQIWIAPNPFEAAVASIHCTMPCSDLAAQLHYGELLQQIAALADKNGLVRDGRFEGLGISDVETPLRRIEPALDMAGMESALRDGYCDVVDFLTPFNDPSFYQGVNTRPGHLAAGLVAERPNARHEVLSALESAGAALIVGLSGAGKSALMWETARASRHTTRWFEMRRGDAADVHLLIQFTRALRASPDAPVGFVFDDVGGRFSQLWNALLNEVTVGSGILLLGSIREEDTLMLASRSRAREVRPL
;
A
#
# COMPACT_ATOMS: atom_id res chain seq x y z
N MET A 1 14.28 46.30 5.92
CA MET A 1 14.16 44.91 6.44
C MET A 1 13.75 44.00 5.31
N ALA A 2 14.74 43.48 4.59
CA ALA A 2 14.51 42.50 3.49
C ALA A 2 15.35 41.24 3.78
N THR A 3 14.96 40.50 4.81
CA THR A 3 15.61 39.27 5.25
C THR A 3 14.53 38.24 5.45
N SER A 4 14.59 37.16 4.76
CA SER A 4 14.07 35.81 4.99
C SER A 4 13.45 35.08 3.78
N ARG A 5 13.36 35.68 2.59
CA ARG A 5 12.84 34.94 1.42
C ARG A 5 13.88 34.00 0.79
N ALA A 6 15.17 34.29 0.90
CA ALA A 6 16.23 33.44 0.34
C ALA A 6 16.32 32.05 1.02
N GLY A 7 16.18 32.00 2.36
CA GLY A 7 16.22 30.73 3.10
C GLY A 7 15.03 29.81 2.83
N SER A 8 13.83 30.36 2.58
CA SER A 8 12.65 29.54 2.22
C SER A 8 12.76 28.98 0.79
N HIS A 9 13.51 29.65 -0.10
CA HIS A 9 13.76 29.17 -1.48
C HIS A 9 14.73 28.01 -1.51
N ALA A 10 15.84 28.13 -0.77
CA ALA A 10 16.82 27.05 -0.65
C ALA A 10 16.16 25.79 -0.04
N GLY A 11 15.38 25.94 1.05
CA GLY A 11 14.71 24.82 1.70
C GLY A 11 13.66 24.09 0.85
N ARG A 12 13.02 24.76 -0.14
CA ARG A 12 12.11 24.07 -1.09
C ARG A 12 12.93 23.29 -2.12
N GLY A 13 14.00 23.85 -2.64
CA GLY A 13 14.89 23.19 -3.60
C GLY A 13 15.43 21.89 -3.04
N PHE A 14 15.94 21.90 -1.81
CA PHE A 14 16.44 20.70 -1.13
C PHE A 14 15.35 19.67 -0.92
N ARG A 15 14.15 20.07 -0.46
CA ARG A 15 13.03 19.11 -0.29
C ARG A 15 12.59 18.46 -1.59
N TYR A 16 12.60 19.18 -2.71
CA TYR A 16 12.29 18.61 -4.01
C TYR A 16 13.41 17.68 -4.47
N GLN A 17 14.67 18.05 -4.25
CA GLN A 17 15.83 17.22 -4.55
C GLN A 17 15.75 15.88 -3.79
N ASP A 18 15.56 15.92 -2.47
CA ASP A 18 15.43 14.71 -1.65
C ASP A 18 14.25 13.81 -2.13
N ALA A 19 13.10 14.43 -2.44
CA ALA A 19 11.95 13.71 -2.98
C ALA A 19 12.24 13.03 -4.33
N ALA A 20 12.99 13.71 -5.22
CA ALA A 20 13.45 13.14 -6.48
C ALA A 20 14.42 11.97 -6.25
N GLY A 21 15.30 12.07 -5.23
CA GLY A 21 16.20 10.98 -4.84
C GLY A 21 15.46 9.72 -4.41
N VAL A 22 14.41 9.86 -3.58
CA VAL A 22 13.55 8.74 -3.20
C VAL A 22 12.85 8.13 -4.42
N TRP A 23 12.29 8.97 -5.29
CA TRP A 23 11.66 8.52 -6.52
C TRP A 23 12.62 7.73 -7.42
N LEU A 24 13.86 8.19 -7.56
CA LEU A 24 14.91 7.48 -8.30
C LEU A 24 15.23 6.12 -7.65
N ALA A 25 15.35 6.06 -6.32
CA ALA A 25 15.64 4.83 -5.60
C ALA A 25 14.52 3.80 -5.76
N ILE A 26 13.26 4.24 -5.67
CA ILE A 26 12.10 3.36 -5.87
C ILE A 26 12.05 2.86 -7.31
N ARG A 27 12.31 3.68 -8.32
CA ARG A 27 12.38 3.25 -9.73
C ARG A 27 13.49 2.23 -10.00
N CYS A 28 14.65 2.37 -9.33
CA CYS A 28 15.70 1.35 -9.38
C CYS A 28 15.23 0.03 -8.75
N TRP A 29 14.61 0.08 -7.59
CA TRP A 29 14.05 -1.09 -6.93
C TRP A 29 12.92 -1.76 -7.72
N ALA A 30 12.05 -0.99 -8.34
CA ALA A 30 10.97 -1.47 -9.21
C ALA A 30 11.45 -2.01 -10.56
N ASN A 31 12.74 -2.04 -10.83
CA ASN A 31 13.35 -2.39 -12.12
C ASN A 31 12.88 -1.51 -13.31
N GLU A 32 12.41 -0.30 -13.05
CA GLU A 32 12.11 0.69 -14.09
C GLU A 32 13.39 1.34 -14.63
N LEU A 33 14.45 1.33 -13.83
CA LEU A 33 15.78 1.84 -14.19
C LEU A 33 16.83 0.74 -14.01
N PRO A 34 17.83 0.67 -14.93
CA PRO A 34 18.84 -0.39 -14.92
C PRO A 34 20.00 -0.10 -13.93
N TYR A 35 19.73 0.50 -12.78
CA TYR A 35 20.74 0.85 -11.78
C TYR A 35 20.44 0.13 -10.46
N GLY A 36 21.51 -0.16 -9.71
CA GLY A 36 21.44 -0.91 -8.45
C GLY A 36 21.56 -0.05 -7.20
N ALA A 37 21.98 1.21 -7.32
CA ALA A 37 22.09 2.14 -6.21
C ALA A 37 21.93 3.60 -6.64
N VAL A 38 21.47 4.42 -5.68
CA VAL A 38 21.34 5.88 -5.79
C VAL A 38 22.27 6.52 -4.77
N ILE A 39 23.19 7.35 -5.23
CA ILE A 39 24.22 8.02 -4.42
C ILE A 39 23.90 9.52 -4.42
N PRO A 40 23.36 10.09 -3.32
CA PRO A 40 23.13 11.53 -3.21
C PRO A 40 24.44 12.29 -3.00
N GLU A 41 24.51 13.54 -3.50
CA GLU A 41 25.68 14.42 -3.39
C GLU A 41 26.99 13.74 -3.83
N GLY A 42 26.91 12.89 -4.88
CA GLY A 42 28.06 12.25 -5.48
C GLY A 42 28.84 13.23 -6.38
N LYS A 43 28.91 12.95 -7.68
CA LYS A 43 29.54 13.87 -8.67
C LYS A 43 28.61 15.02 -9.10
N ASP A 44 27.32 14.88 -8.88
CA ASP A 44 26.27 15.90 -9.03
C ASP A 44 25.19 15.70 -7.95
N ASP A 45 23.98 16.25 -8.12
CA ASP A 45 22.89 16.09 -7.14
C ASP A 45 22.67 14.59 -6.80
N TYR A 46 22.72 13.69 -7.82
CA TYR A 46 22.73 12.23 -7.65
C TYR A 46 23.65 11.54 -8.66
N GLU A 47 24.18 10.38 -8.25
CA GLU A 47 24.79 9.40 -9.14
C GLU A 47 24.00 8.09 -9.04
N LEU A 48 23.57 7.55 -10.19
CA LEU A 48 23.00 6.21 -10.25
C LEU A 48 24.11 5.26 -10.70
N SER A 49 24.25 4.12 -10.01
CA SER A 49 25.34 3.18 -10.30
C SER A 49 24.82 1.77 -10.53
N SER A 50 25.47 1.06 -11.46
CA SER A 50 25.27 -0.36 -11.73
C SER A 50 26.56 -1.01 -12.18
N THR A 51 26.54 -2.34 -12.35
CA THR A 51 27.69 -3.10 -12.92
C THR A 51 27.99 -2.76 -14.38
N ILE A 52 27.01 -2.20 -15.12
CA ILE A 52 27.11 -1.93 -16.55
C ILE A 52 27.30 -0.44 -16.89
N GLY A 53 27.19 0.45 -15.91
CA GLY A 53 27.35 1.88 -16.15
C GLY A 53 26.82 2.75 -15.03
N THR A 54 26.97 4.05 -15.23
CA THR A 54 26.53 5.07 -14.29
C THR A 54 25.63 6.10 -14.98
N ALA A 55 24.85 6.85 -14.19
CA ALA A 55 24.19 8.06 -14.66
C ALA A 55 24.45 9.21 -13.67
N LEU A 56 24.79 10.38 -14.19
CA LEU A 56 24.81 11.62 -13.42
C LEU A 56 23.45 12.29 -13.53
N VAL A 57 22.87 12.65 -12.41
CA VAL A 57 21.53 13.23 -12.34
C VAL A 57 21.60 14.60 -11.69
N GLN A 58 21.11 15.60 -12.40
CA GLN A 58 20.90 16.94 -11.88
C GLN A 58 19.40 17.20 -11.69
N VAL A 59 19.01 17.72 -10.52
CA VAL A 59 17.62 17.96 -10.14
C VAL A 59 17.36 19.45 -10.02
N LYS A 60 16.31 19.96 -10.67
CA LYS A 60 15.96 21.38 -10.62
C LYS A 60 14.49 21.60 -10.35
N SER A 61 14.21 22.33 -9.28
CA SER A 61 12.86 22.77 -8.91
C SER A 61 12.55 24.17 -9.41
N ARG A 62 11.27 24.46 -9.61
CA ARG A 62 10.78 25.77 -9.99
C ARG A 62 9.43 26.03 -9.37
N ARG A 63 9.10 27.27 -9.02
CA ARG A 63 7.78 27.60 -8.47
C ARG A 63 6.69 27.49 -9.53
N ASP A 64 5.56 26.93 -9.18
CA ASP A 64 4.42 26.67 -10.09
C ASP A 64 3.98 27.91 -10.87
N HIS A 65 3.89 29.07 -10.20
CA HIS A 65 3.49 30.32 -10.84
C HIS A 65 4.48 30.87 -11.88
N LEU A 66 5.69 30.29 -11.94
CA LEU A 66 6.68 30.66 -12.97
C LEU A 66 6.55 29.79 -14.23
N GLY A 67 5.72 28.76 -14.21
CA GLY A 67 5.47 27.87 -15.33
C GLY A 67 6.71 27.12 -15.83
N PRO A 68 6.77 26.75 -17.11
CA PRO A 68 7.87 25.99 -17.72
C PRO A 68 9.23 26.67 -17.56
N PHE A 69 10.31 25.89 -17.53
CA PHE A 69 11.66 26.42 -17.53
C PHE A 69 11.95 27.13 -18.87
N PRO A 70 12.48 28.36 -18.88
CA PRO A 70 12.96 29.00 -20.11
C PRO A 70 14.07 28.17 -20.76
N VAL A 71 14.07 28.10 -22.10
CA VAL A 71 15.10 27.36 -22.88
C VAL A 71 16.51 27.75 -22.47
N ALA A 72 16.81 29.04 -22.35
CA ALA A 72 18.14 29.52 -21.96
C ALA A 72 18.59 29.03 -20.58
N VAL A 73 17.66 28.89 -19.63
CA VAL A 73 17.92 28.34 -18.28
C VAL A 73 18.24 26.86 -18.35
N ALA A 74 17.46 26.10 -19.10
CA ALA A 74 17.66 24.65 -19.29
C ALA A 74 18.99 24.37 -20.02
N VAL A 75 19.37 25.18 -21.01
CA VAL A 75 20.68 25.13 -21.66
C VAL A 75 21.80 25.28 -20.64
N GLY A 76 21.69 26.22 -19.69
CA GLY A 76 22.64 26.40 -18.60
C GLY A 76 22.78 25.15 -17.73
N PHE A 77 21.69 24.48 -17.39
CA PHE A 77 21.71 23.23 -16.62
C PHE A 77 22.40 22.09 -17.41
N ILE A 78 22.06 21.94 -18.69
CA ILE A 78 22.62 20.90 -19.54
C ILE A 78 24.13 21.09 -19.67
N ARG A 79 24.60 22.31 -19.92
CA ARG A 79 26.05 22.60 -20.00
C ARG A 79 26.76 22.35 -18.68
N ALA A 80 26.13 22.70 -17.54
CA ALA A 80 26.71 22.41 -16.24
C ALA A 80 26.82 20.90 -15.99
N LEU A 81 25.81 20.12 -16.39
CA LEU A 81 25.83 18.66 -16.30
C LEU A 81 26.89 18.06 -17.22
N TRP A 82 26.99 18.55 -18.45
CA TRP A 82 28.03 18.12 -19.40
C TRP A 82 29.45 18.39 -18.90
N ALA A 83 29.67 19.52 -18.24
CA ALA A 83 30.98 19.88 -17.67
C ALA A 83 31.45 18.95 -16.54
N ARG A 84 30.49 18.14 -15.93
CA ARG A 84 30.81 17.16 -14.89
C ARG A 84 31.36 15.84 -15.45
N VAL A 85 31.24 15.62 -16.77
CA VAL A 85 31.74 14.40 -17.41
C VAL A 85 33.23 14.51 -17.63
N GLU A 86 34.02 13.94 -16.72
CA GLU A 86 35.46 13.83 -16.88
C GLU A 86 35.78 12.81 -17.99
N ASN A 87 36.52 13.26 -19.03
CA ASN A 87 37.08 12.41 -20.09
C ASN A 87 36.12 11.33 -20.63
N ALA A 88 34.94 11.77 -21.11
CA ALA A 88 33.98 10.98 -21.90
C ALA A 88 33.95 9.46 -21.55
N ALA A 89 33.72 9.13 -20.28
CA ALA A 89 33.48 7.75 -19.90
C ALA A 89 32.27 7.23 -20.71
N PHE A 90 32.54 6.35 -21.67
CA PHE A 90 31.60 5.90 -22.71
C PHE A 90 30.30 5.25 -22.16
N HIS A 91 30.20 5.05 -20.83
CA HIS A 91 29.10 4.39 -20.18
C HIS A 91 28.31 5.27 -19.16
N THR A 92 28.50 6.60 -19.20
CA THR A 92 27.80 7.53 -18.34
C THR A 92 26.62 8.17 -19.05
N ASN A 93 25.39 7.89 -18.58
CA ASN A 93 24.19 8.62 -18.98
C ASN A 93 24.06 9.93 -18.20
N LEU A 94 23.35 10.89 -18.76
CA LEU A 94 23.13 12.21 -18.17
C LEU A 94 21.63 12.44 -18.06
N ILE A 95 21.15 12.79 -16.89
CA ILE A 95 19.73 12.94 -16.63
C ILE A 95 19.48 14.29 -15.96
N LEU A 96 18.66 15.11 -16.59
CA LEU A 96 18.16 16.36 -16.01
C LEU A 96 16.72 16.13 -15.54
N VAL A 97 16.49 16.06 -14.22
CA VAL A 97 15.17 15.96 -13.61
C VAL A 97 14.63 17.35 -13.34
N LEU A 98 13.46 17.64 -13.87
CA LEU A 98 12.81 18.94 -13.77
C LEU A 98 11.41 18.82 -13.14
N GLU A 99 11.08 19.72 -12.22
CA GLU A 99 9.73 19.87 -11.64
C GLU A 99 8.69 20.33 -12.69
N HIS A 100 9.11 21.12 -13.67
CA HIS A 100 8.30 21.61 -14.78
C HIS A 100 8.99 21.35 -16.12
N PRO A 101 8.24 21.19 -17.22
CA PRO A 101 8.84 21.01 -18.55
C PRO A 101 9.66 22.25 -18.98
N VAL A 102 10.49 22.07 -19.99
CA VAL A 102 11.13 23.19 -20.68
C VAL A 102 10.14 23.77 -21.70
N ALA A 103 10.12 25.08 -21.82
CA ALA A 103 9.28 25.77 -22.77
C ALA A 103 9.55 25.31 -24.22
N GLU A 104 8.54 25.35 -25.06
CA GLU A 104 8.62 25.02 -26.49
C GLU A 104 9.01 23.55 -26.79
N GLY A 105 8.75 22.63 -25.84
CA GLY A 105 9.10 21.22 -26.00
C GLY A 105 8.13 20.25 -25.37
N PRO A 106 8.52 18.96 -25.31
CA PRO A 106 7.71 17.92 -24.72
C PRO A 106 7.47 18.16 -23.21
N VAL A 107 6.27 17.72 -22.76
CA VAL A 107 5.85 17.79 -21.34
C VAL A 107 6.03 16.46 -20.60
N VAL A 108 6.63 15.48 -21.25
CA VAL A 108 6.93 14.13 -20.74
C VAL A 108 8.41 13.83 -20.87
N ASP A 109 8.87 12.76 -20.26
CA ASP A 109 10.27 12.30 -20.34
C ASP A 109 10.72 12.10 -21.80
N HIS A 110 11.87 12.61 -22.15
CA HIS A 110 12.39 12.55 -23.51
C HIS A 110 13.93 12.65 -23.57
N LEU A 111 14.50 12.19 -24.68
CA LEU A 111 15.89 12.46 -25.01
C LEU A 111 16.08 13.93 -25.39
N LEU A 112 17.20 14.53 -25.04
CA LEU A 112 17.54 15.90 -25.40
C LEU A 112 17.36 16.17 -26.91
N ALA A 113 17.76 15.24 -27.76
CA ALA A 113 17.63 15.33 -29.22
C ALA A 113 16.16 15.44 -29.72
N LYS A 114 15.17 15.18 -28.88
CA LYS A 114 13.75 15.33 -29.21
C LYS A 114 13.14 16.68 -28.80
N HIS A 115 13.95 17.59 -28.24
CA HIS A 115 13.50 18.93 -27.84
C HIS A 115 13.95 19.98 -28.86
N PRO A 116 13.11 20.47 -29.79
CA PRO A 116 13.51 21.29 -30.92
C PRO A 116 14.28 22.57 -30.52
N ALA A 117 13.79 23.32 -29.53
CA ALA A 117 14.38 24.56 -29.08
C ALA A 117 15.77 24.36 -28.40
N LEU A 118 15.93 23.25 -27.64
CA LEU A 118 17.23 22.90 -27.04
C LEU A 118 18.23 22.45 -28.13
N VAL A 119 17.77 21.64 -29.10
CA VAL A 119 18.58 21.22 -30.24
C VAL A 119 19.13 22.44 -31.01
N SER A 120 18.24 23.38 -31.39
CA SER A 120 18.65 24.57 -32.14
C SER A 120 19.68 25.43 -31.40
N THR A 121 19.70 25.38 -30.06
CA THR A 121 20.63 26.18 -29.24
C THR A 121 21.93 25.45 -28.91
N LEU A 122 21.93 24.11 -28.85
CA LEU A 122 23.05 23.31 -28.37
C LEU A 122 23.76 22.54 -29.48
N GLN A 123 23.22 22.41 -30.70
CA GLN A 123 23.78 21.61 -31.78
C GLN A 123 25.20 22.03 -32.20
N ASP A 124 25.54 23.31 -32.01
CA ASP A 124 26.87 23.85 -32.32
C ASP A 124 27.85 23.78 -31.11
N ASP A 125 27.40 23.24 -29.96
CA ASP A 125 28.26 23.04 -28.80
C ASP A 125 29.25 21.89 -29.08
N PRO A 126 30.55 22.04 -28.78
CA PRO A 126 31.57 21.03 -29.04
C PRO A 126 31.26 19.66 -28.38
N GLN A 127 30.51 19.62 -27.29
CA GLN A 127 30.14 18.40 -26.57
C GLN A 127 28.90 17.73 -27.14
N TRP A 128 28.14 18.40 -28.04
CA TRP A 128 26.88 17.90 -28.59
C TRP A 128 27.02 16.52 -29.23
N ALA A 129 27.97 16.31 -30.09
CA ALA A 129 28.15 15.07 -30.82
C ALA A 129 28.36 13.84 -29.91
N VAL A 130 28.92 14.06 -28.71
CA VAL A 130 29.24 13.00 -27.74
C VAL A 130 28.18 12.82 -26.70
N LEU A 131 27.55 13.88 -26.21
CA LEU A 131 26.71 13.87 -25.00
C LEU A 131 25.21 13.97 -25.27
N ALA A 132 24.78 14.55 -26.40
CA ALA A 132 23.36 14.76 -26.68
C ALA A 132 22.54 13.47 -26.71
N ALA A 133 23.07 12.41 -27.31
CA ALA A 133 22.39 11.11 -27.41
C ALA A 133 22.28 10.39 -26.05
N ARG A 134 23.07 10.77 -25.05
CA ARG A 134 23.09 10.20 -23.69
C ARG A 134 22.41 11.11 -22.66
N THR A 135 21.93 12.28 -23.09
CA THR A 135 21.26 13.24 -22.21
C THR A 135 19.75 13.06 -22.31
N GLN A 136 19.14 12.85 -21.16
CA GLN A 136 17.68 12.70 -20.99
C GLN A 136 17.16 13.85 -20.14
N ILE A 137 15.93 14.26 -20.44
CA ILE A 137 15.17 15.24 -19.64
C ILE A 137 13.96 14.50 -19.09
N TRP A 138 13.86 14.45 -17.78
CA TRP A 138 12.74 13.81 -17.07
C TRP A 138 11.90 14.87 -16.38
N ILE A 139 10.57 14.73 -16.47
CA ILE A 139 9.62 15.69 -15.92
C ILE A 139 8.91 15.02 -14.75
N ALA A 140 9.21 15.47 -13.54
CA ALA A 140 8.70 14.91 -12.30
C ALA A 140 8.00 16.00 -11.45
N PRO A 141 6.77 16.44 -11.80
CA PRO A 141 6.10 17.52 -11.07
C PRO A 141 5.77 17.14 -9.62
N ASN A 142 5.52 15.87 -9.36
CA ASN A 142 5.28 15.35 -8.01
C ASN A 142 6.02 14.01 -7.80
N PRO A 143 7.30 14.04 -7.42
CA PRO A 143 8.07 12.83 -7.17
C PRO A 143 7.48 11.93 -6.08
N PHE A 144 6.78 12.49 -5.09
CA PHE A 144 6.12 11.73 -4.03
C PHE A 144 5.01 10.82 -4.59
N GLU A 145 4.06 11.40 -5.32
CA GLU A 145 2.96 10.61 -5.92
C GLU A 145 3.48 9.56 -6.90
N ALA A 146 4.45 9.93 -7.73
CA ALA A 146 5.08 8.99 -8.67
C ALA A 146 5.78 7.83 -7.94
N ALA A 147 6.49 8.11 -6.86
CA ALA A 147 7.15 7.11 -6.03
C ALA A 147 6.15 6.15 -5.36
N VAL A 148 5.08 6.68 -4.73
CA VAL A 148 4.03 5.88 -4.10
C VAL A 148 3.32 4.99 -5.15
N ALA A 149 3.03 5.52 -6.34
CA ALA A 149 2.46 4.74 -7.42
C ALA A 149 3.39 3.58 -7.86
N SER A 150 4.69 3.82 -7.99
CA SER A 150 5.66 2.75 -8.31
C SER A 150 5.76 1.69 -7.20
N ILE A 151 5.63 2.07 -5.92
CA ILE A 151 5.57 1.10 -4.81
C ILE A 151 4.35 0.19 -4.99
N HIS A 152 3.16 0.75 -5.22
CA HIS A 152 1.94 -0.03 -5.41
C HIS A 152 1.97 -0.94 -6.64
N CYS A 153 2.59 -0.50 -7.73
CA CYS A 153 2.77 -1.33 -8.93
C CYS A 153 3.73 -2.49 -8.71
N THR A 154 4.71 -2.33 -7.81
CA THR A 154 5.76 -3.32 -7.58
C THR A 154 5.39 -4.31 -6.48
N MET A 155 4.68 -3.86 -5.47
CA MET A 155 4.34 -4.66 -4.29
C MET A 155 2.95 -4.27 -3.75
N PRO A 156 2.04 -5.24 -3.55
CA PRO A 156 0.76 -4.97 -2.90
C PRO A 156 0.99 -4.60 -1.43
N CYS A 157 0.66 -3.36 -1.07
CA CYS A 157 0.71 -2.85 0.29
C CYS A 157 -0.39 -1.79 0.50
N SER A 158 -0.64 -1.41 1.75
CA SER A 158 -1.57 -0.32 2.07
C SER A 158 -0.99 1.05 1.69
N ASP A 159 -1.86 2.04 1.41
CA ASP A 159 -1.44 3.42 1.15
C ASP A 159 -0.60 3.97 2.30
N LEU A 160 -0.98 3.67 3.54
CA LEU A 160 -0.24 4.10 4.71
C LEU A 160 1.17 3.49 4.78
N ALA A 161 1.30 2.19 4.43
CA ALA A 161 2.60 1.53 4.37
C ALA A 161 3.49 2.16 3.30
N ALA A 162 2.95 2.44 2.10
CA ALA A 162 3.68 3.09 1.02
C ALA A 162 4.16 4.50 1.41
N GLN A 163 3.30 5.29 2.07
CA GLN A 163 3.66 6.64 2.54
C GLN A 163 4.71 6.61 3.66
N LEU A 164 4.60 5.68 4.62
CA LEU A 164 5.61 5.52 5.69
C LEU A 164 6.94 5.03 5.12
N HIS A 165 6.91 4.10 4.17
CA HIS A 165 8.11 3.64 3.47
C HIS A 165 8.80 4.79 2.74
N TYR A 166 8.03 5.59 1.96
CA TYR A 166 8.56 6.79 1.34
C TYR A 166 9.19 7.74 2.35
N GLY A 167 8.51 8.00 3.48
CA GLY A 167 9.02 8.88 4.54
C GLY A 167 10.32 8.38 5.17
N GLU A 168 10.48 7.07 5.36
CA GLU A 168 11.73 6.48 5.86
C GLU A 168 12.86 6.60 4.83
N LEU A 169 12.60 6.33 3.55
CA LEU A 169 13.58 6.52 2.49
C LEU A 169 14.00 7.99 2.34
N LEU A 170 13.06 8.92 2.53
CA LEU A 170 13.37 10.35 2.50
C LEU A 170 14.39 10.73 3.59
N GLN A 171 14.22 10.20 4.80
CA GLN A 171 15.18 10.41 5.89
C GLN A 171 16.55 9.78 5.57
N GLN A 172 16.58 8.60 4.97
CA GLN A 172 17.82 7.93 4.59
C GLN A 172 18.56 8.70 3.48
N ILE A 173 17.87 9.17 2.45
CA ILE A 173 18.43 9.98 1.37
C ILE A 173 19.02 11.30 1.93
N ALA A 174 18.27 12.00 2.78
CA ALA A 174 18.75 13.24 3.40
C ALA A 174 20.02 12.99 4.26
N ALA A 175 20.01 11.94 5.08
CA ALA A 175 21.15 11.58 5.90
C ALA A 175 22.40 11.19 5.08
N LEU A 176 22.20 10.49 3.96
CA LEU A 176 23.28 10.16 3.03
C LEU A 176 23.80 11.41 2.30
N ALA A 177 22.91 12.32 1.91
CA ALA A 177 23.30 13.59 1.29
C ALA A 177 24.17 14.44 2.25
N ASP A 178 23.75 14.59 3.51
CA ASP A 178 24.53 15.29 4.53
C ASP A 178 25.91 14.64 4.74
N LYS A 179 25.98 13.31 4.80
CA LYS A 179 27.22 12.56 4.97
C LYS A 179 28.13 12.72 3.76
N ASN A 180 27.61 12.53 2.55
CA ASN A 180 28.35 12.62 1.31
C ASN A 180 28.84 14.04 1.03
N GLY A 181 28.07 15.08 1.38
CA GLY A 181 28.49 16.48 1.28
C GLY A 181 29.73 16.84 2.08
N LEU A 182 30.11 16.01 3.08
CA LEU A 182 31.33 16.16 3.87
C LEU A 182 32.51 15.33 3.34
N VAL A 183 32.29 14.44 2.38
CA VAL A 183 33.32 13.53 1.83
C VAL A 183 34.33 14.31 0.98
N ARG A 184 35.63 14.09 1.21
CA ARG A 184 36.73 14.71 0.46
C ARG A 184 37.59 13.71 -0.32
N ASP A 185 37.46 12.42 -0.01
CA ASP A 185 38.24 11.34 -0.65
C ASP A 185 37.52 10.67 -1.82
N GLY A 186 36.31 11.15 -2.19
CA GLY A 186 35.51 10.63 -3.30
C GLY A 186 34.83 9.30 -3.04
N ARG A 187 34.78 8.83 -1.78
CA ARG A 187 34.06 7.58 -1.39
C ARG A 187 32.67 7.90 -0.90
N PHE A 188 31.75 8.06 -1.82
CA PHE A 188 30.35 8.34 -1.52
C PHE A 188 29.58 7.06 -1.18
N GLU A 189 28.66 7.16 -0.23
CA GLU A 189 27.73 6.08 0.13
C GLU A 189 26.40 6.23 -0.63
N GLY A 190 25.81 5.11 -1.02
CA GLY A 190 24.55 5.09 -1.76
C GLY A 190 23.50 4.21 -1.12
N LEU A 191 22.25 4.45 -1.48
CA LEU A 191 21.10 3.61 -1.14
C LEU A 191 20.96 2.50 -2.20
N GLY A 192 21.17 1.26 -1.79
CA GLY A 192 21.00 0.09 -2.66
C GLY A 192 19.56 -0.42 -2.72
N ILE A 193 19.29 -1.34 -3.65
CA ILE A 193 17.96 -1.96 -3.82
C ILE A 193 17.49 -2.63 -2.51
N SER A 194 18.36 -3.33 -1.80
CA SER A 194 18.04 -3.99 -0.52
C SER A 194 17.63 -2.99 0.56
N ASP A 195 18.22 -1.80 0.54
CA ASP A 195 17.93 -0.77 1.53
C ASP A 195 16.55 -0.15 1.28
N VAL A 196 16.10 -0.12 0.01
CA VAL A 196 14.75 0.31 -0.37
C VAL A 196 13.71 -0.72 0.10
N GLU A 197 13.95 -2.00 -0.07
CA GLU A 197 12.99 -3.07 0.25
C GLU A 197 12.83 -3.32 1.75
N THR A 198 13.92 -3.20 2.51
CA THR A 198 13.97 -3.57 3.94
C THR A 198 12.94 -2.81 4.80
N PRO A 199 12.77 -1.49 4.69
CA PRO A 199 11.76 -0.77 5.47
C PRO A 199 10.33 -1.27 5.19
N LEU A 200 9.97 -1.53 3.94
CA LEU A 200 8.62 -1.96 3.57
C LEU A 200 8.28 -3.33 4.17
N ARG A 201 9.22 -4.27 4.14
CA ARG A 201 9.07 -5.59 4.78
C ARG A 201 8.85 -5.51 6.29
N ARG A 202 9.27 -4.43 6.94
CA ARG A 202 9.10 -4.20 8.38
C ARG A 202 7.81 -3.44 8.71
N ILE A 203 7.49 -2.42 7.91
CA ILE A 203 6.38 -1.51 8.15
C ILE A 203 5.03 -2.22 8.04
N GLU A 204 4.80 -3.00 6.98
CA GLU A 204 3.52 -3.66 6.73
C GLU A 204 3.12 -4.62 7.86
N PRO A 205 3.98 -5.55 8.32
CA PRO A 205 3.65 -6.41 9.47
C PRO A 205 3.41 -5.64 10.77
N ALA A 206 4.10 -4.50 10.98
CA ALA A 206 3.87 -3.68 12.16
C ALA A 206 2.49 -2.99 12.13
N LEU A 207 2.06 -2.53 10.96
CA LEU A 207 0.72 -1.97 10.78
C LEU A 207 -0.37 -3.03 10.96
N ASP A 208 -0.17 -4.24 10.44
CA ASP A 208 -1.10 -5.35 10.62
C ASP A 208 -1.27 -5.70 12.10
N MET A 209 -0.17 -5.78 12.86
CA MET A 209 -0.21 -6.01 14.32
C MET A 209 -0.92 -4.89 15.07
N ALA A 210 -0.62 -3.63 14.74
CA ALA A 210 -1.30 -2.48 15.34
C ALA A 210 -2.80 -2.47 15.03
N GLY A 211 -3.18 -2.84 13.80
CA GLY A 211 -4.58 -3.00 13.40
C GLY A 211 -5.28 -4.09 14.19
N MET A 212 -4.63 -5.24 14.40
CA MET A 212 -5.16 -6.34 15.21
C MET A 212 -5.39 -5.91 16.66
N GLU A 213 -4.39 -5.27 17.28
CA GLU A 213 -4.50 -4.77 18.66
C GLU A 213 -5.64 -3.75 18.80
N SER A 214 -5.77 -2.83 17.84
CA SER A 214 -6.85 -1.86 17.82
C SER A 214 -8.21 -2.53 17.69
N ALA A 215 -8.36 -3.50 16.80
CA ALA A 215 -9.63 -4.21 16.59
C ALA A 215 -10.14 -4.89 17.88
N LEU A 216 -9.25 -5.49 18.66
CA LEU A 216 -9.59 -6.13 19.93
C LEU A 216 -9.82 -5.12 21.05
N ARG A 217 -8.87 -4.19 21.27
CA ARG A 217 -8.94 -3.19 22.35
C ARG A 217 -10.14 -2.28 22.21
N ASP A 218 -10.43 -1.85 20.99
CA ASP A 218 -11.50 -0.91 20.71
C ASP A 218 -12.85 -1.61 20.54
N GLY A 219 -12.90 -2.95 20.73
CA GLY A 219 -14.14 -3.75 20.76
C GLY A 219 -14.83 -3.88 19.40
N TYR A 220 -14.09 -3.97 18.31
CA TYR A 220 -14.66 -4.30 16.98
C TYR A 220 -15.03 -5.76 16.90
N CYS A 221 -14.21 -6.63 17.46
CA CYS A 221 -14.49 -8.07 17.54
C CYS A 221 -13.96 -8.67 18.84
N ASP A 222 -14.57 -9.79 19.25
CA ASP A 222 -14.15 -10.59 20.40
C ASP A 222 -13.75 -12.00 19.95
N VAL A 223 -12.75 -12.57 20.62
CA VAL A 223 -12.44 -14.01 20.47
C VAL A 223 -13.63 -14.85 20.94
N VAL A 224 -14.07 -15.81 20.13
CA VAL A 224 -15.19 -16.67 20.50
C VAL A 224 -14.73 -17.78 21.44
N ASP A 225 -15.32 -17.83 22.64
CA ASP A 225 -15.12 -18.92 23.61
C ASP A 225 -16.23 -19.96 23.47
N PHE A 226 -15.87 -21.15 22.98
CA PHE A 226 -16.76 -22.31 22.85
C PHE A 226 -16.66 -23.31 24.02
N LEU A 227 -15.85 -23.03 25.03
CA LEU A 227 -15.52 -23.97 26.11
C LEU A 227 -16.28 -23.64 27.41
N THR A 228 -16.43 -22.35 27.70
CA THR A 228 -17.06 -21.92 28.96
C THR A 228 -18.59 -22.08 28.88
N PRO A 229 -19.19 -22.98 29.67
CA PRO A 229 -20.63 -23.17 29.65
C PRO A 229 -21.38 -22.00 30.29
N PHE A 230 -22.45 -21.57 29.66
CA PHE A 230 -23.37 -20.58 30.19
C PHE A 230 -24.78 -21.18 30.32
N ASN A 231 -25.14 -21.53 31.56
CA ASN A 231 -26.45 -22.06 31.91
C ASN A 231 -27.43 -20.90 32.13
N ASP A 232 -28.22 -20.58 31.12
CA ASP A 232 -29.27 -19.55 31.19
C ASP A 232 -30.62 -20.19 31.42
N PRO A 233 -31.26 -20.00 32.61
CA PRO A 233 -32.58 -20.53 32.88
C PRO A 233 -33.66 -20.02 31.92
N SER A 234 -33.44 -18.86 31.32
CA SER A 234 -34.34 -18.19 30.37
C SER A 234 -34.09 -18.57 28.91
N PHE A 235 -33.17 -19.48 28.64
CA PHE A 235 -32.78 -19.80 27.27
C PHE A 235 -33.95 -20.12 26.34
N TYR A 236 -34.89 -20.95 26.81
CA TYR A 236 -36.07 -21.32 26.04
C TYR A 236 -37.19 -20.26 26.02
N GLN A 237 -36.98 -19.12 26.68
CA GLN A 237 -37.91 -17.97 26.66
C GLN A 237 -37.60 -16.94 25.60
N GLY A 238 -36.70 -17.27 24.62
CA GLY A 238 -36.41 -16.42 23.46
C GLY A 238 -35.19 -15.51 23.59
N VAL A 239 -34.22 -15.87 24.41
CA VAL A 239 -32.93 -15.16 24.46
C VAL A 239 -32.07 -15.48 23.23
N ASN A 240 -31.21 -14.54 22.85
CA ASN A 240 -30.25 -14.76 21.77
C ASN A 240 -29.25 -15.87 22.14
N THR A 241 -29.07 -16.81 21.24
CA THR A 241 -28.11 -17.91 21.43
C THR A 241 -26.69 -17.35 21.43
N ARG A 242 -25.88 -17.81 22.38
CA ARG A 242 -24.46 -17.49 22.53
C ARG A 242 -23.63 -18.78 22.54
N PRO A 243 -22.30 -18.70 22.27
CA PRO A 243 -21.40 -19.87 22.29
C PRO A 243 -21.48 -20.68 23.58
N GLY A 244 -21.57 -20.01 24.73
CA GLY A 244 -21.71 -20.67 26.05
C GLY A 244 -22.97 -21.51 26.24
N HIS A 245 -24.10 -21.21 25.55
CA HIS A 245 -25.30 -22.06 25.56
C HIS A 245 -25.05 -23.41 24.87
N LEU A 246 -24.22 -23.43 23.80
CA LEU A 246 -23.79 -24.67 23.16
C LEU A 246 -22.85 -25.47 24.07
N ALA A 247 -21.96 -24.80 24.80
CA ALA A 247 -21.08 -25.46 25.77
C ALA A 247 -21.87 -26.08 26.92
N ALA A 248 -22.98 -25.45 27.32
CA ALA A 248 -23.91 -25.95 28.32
C ALA A 248 -24.88 -27.06 27.80
N GLY A 249 -24.84 -27.38 26.49
CA GLY A 249 -25.73 -28.40 25.90
C GLY A 249 -27.19 -27.97 25.75
N LEU A 250 -27.49 -26.67 25.79
CA LEU A 250 -28.87 -26.16 25.71
C LEU A 250 -29.39 -26.08 24.26
N VAL A 251 -28.51 -26.14 23.27
CA VAL A 251 -28.85 -26.02 21.84
C VAL A 251 -29.02 -27.40 21.22
N ALA A 252 -30.15 -27.64 20.55
CA ALA A 252 -30.36 -28.86 19.78
C ALA A 252 -29.48 -28.88 18.52
N GLU A 253 -28.81 -29.99 18.28
CA GLU A 253 -27.96 -30.18 17.11
C GLU A 253 -28.78 -30.31 15.82
N ARG A 254 -28.28 -29.72 14.73
CA ARG A 254 -28.87 -29.75 13.38
C ARG A 254 -27.82 -30.21 12.35
N PRO A 255 -27.41 -31.48 12.33
CA PRO A 255 -26.24 -31.93 11.57
C PRO A 255 -26.37 -31.68 10.08
N ASN A 256 -27.55 -31.85 9.47
CA ASN A 256 -27.75 -31.62 8.04
C ASN A 256 -27.61 -30.13 7.67
N ALA A 257 -28.30 -29.24 8.37
CA ALA A 257 -28.23 -27.82 8.14
C ALA A 257 -26.80 -27.28 8.41
N ARG A 258 -26.15 -27.77 9.47
CA ARG A 258 -24.75 -27.47 9.76
C ARG A 258 -23.83 -27.89 8.62
N HIS A 259 -24.00 -29.08 8.05
CA HIS A 259 -23.20 -29.55 6.92
C HIS A 259 -23.38 -28.67 5.69
N GLU A 260 -24.59 -28.21 5.40
CA GLU A 260 -24.85 -27.26 4.30
C GLU A 260 -24.12 -25.93 4.51
N VAL A 261 -24.13 -25.39 5.74
CA VAL A 261 -23.42 -24.13 6.05
C VAL A 261 -21.91 -24.30 5.92
N LEU A 262 -21.33 -25.42 6.41
CA LEU A 262 -19.91 -25.71 6.25
C LEU A 262 -19.51 -25.83 4.76
N SER A 263 -20.32 -26.55 3.96
CA SER A 263 -20.09 -26.66 2.50
C SER A 263 -20.18 -25.28 1.80
N ALA A 264 -21.06 -24.41 2.27
CA ALA A 264 -21.15 -23.04 1.77
C ALA A 264 -19.90 -22.23 2.09
N LEU A 265 -19.36 -22.31 3.31
CA LEU A 265 -18.10 -21.67 3.71
C LEU A 265 -16.90 -22.18 2.89
N GLU A 266 -16.79 -23.49 2.70
CA GLU A 266 -15.73 -24.11 1.90
C GLU A 266 -15.76 -23.66 0.43
N SER A 267 -16.96 -23.58 -0.15
CA SER A 267 -17.14 -23.29 -1.59
C SER A 267 -17.12 -21.81 -1.94
N ALA A 268 -17.51 -20.92 -1.02
CA ALA A 268 -17.67 -19.49 -1.28
C ALA A 268 -16.86 -18.58 -0.35
N GLY A 269 -16.26 -19.10 0.73
CA GLY A 269 -15.65 -18.29 1.79
C GLY A 269 -16.66 -17.54 2.67
N ALA A 270 -17.94 -17.52 2.28
CA ALA A 270 -18.96 -16.79 3.00
C ALA A 270 -20.30 -17.56 2.99
N ALA A 271 -20.94 -17.70 4.15
CA ALA A 271 -22.26 -18.31 4.32
C ALA A 271 -23.20 -17.37 5.07
N LEU A 272 -24.44 -17.26 4.57
CA LEU A 272 -25.48 -16.44 5.17
C LEU A 272 -26.70 -17.31 5.51
N ILE A 273 -27.01 -17.42 6.81
CA ILE A 273 -28.15 -18.20 7.30
C ILE A 273 -29.39 -17.29 7.30
N VAL A 274 -30.32 -17.59 6.40
CA VAL A 274 -31.53 -16.79 6.18
C VAL A 274 -32.77 -17.50 6.77
N GLY A 275 -33.61 -16.80 7.47
CA GLY A 275 -34.89 -17.37 7.97
C GLY A 275 -35.67 -16.41 8.85
N LEU A 276 -36.86 -16.81 9.22
CA LEU A 276 -37.78 -16.03 10.07
C LEU A 276 -37.19 -15.78 11.47
N SER A 277 -37.75 -14.81 12.19
CA SER A 277 -37.41 -14.60 13.60
C SER A 277 -37.76 -15.87 14.41
N GLY A 278 -36.88 -16.26 15.33
CA GLY A 278 -37.07 -17.48 16.12
C GLY A 278 -36.75 -18.81 15.42
N ALA A 279 -36.37 -18.83 14.12
CA ALA A 279 -36.01 -20.05 13.38
C ALA A 279 -34.70 -20.72 13.83
N GLY A 280 -34.02 -20.16 14.84
CA GLY A 280 -32.78 -20.71 15.39
C GLY A 280 -31.53 -20.47 14.53
N LYS A 281 -31.51 -19.39 13.74
CA LYS A 281 -30.39 -19.00 12.90
C LYS A 281 -29.09 -18.81 13.67
N SER A 282 -29.15 -18.03 14.78
CA SER A 282 -27.98 -17.80 15.64
C SER A 282 -27.50 -19.10 16.28
N ALA A 283 -28.39 -20.02 16.63
CA ALA A 283 -28.01 -21.33 17.13
C ALA A 283 -27.23 -22.15 16.07
N LEU A 284 -27.76 -22.24 14.84
CA LEU A 284 -27.09 -22.92 13.74
C LEU A 284 -25.76 -22.27 13.38
N MET A 285 -25.66 -20.93 13.39
CA MET A 285 -24.44 -20.16 13.15
C MET A 285 -23.36 -20.55 14.17
N TRP A 286 -23.67 -20.50 15.46
CA TRP A 286 -22.74 -20.87 16.51
C TRP A 286 -22.40 -22.36 16.51
N GLU A 287 -23.36 -23.25 16.18
CA GLU A 287 -23.12 -24.68 16.01
C GLU A 287 -22.10 -24.94 14.88
N THR A 288 -22.22 -24.22 13.76
CA THR A 288 -21.31 -24.32 12.63
C THR A 288 -19.91 -23.82 13.01
N ALA A 289 -19.80 -22.65 13.62
CA ALA A 289 -18.54 -22.09 14.08
C ALA A 289 -17.84 -23.01 15.10
N ARG A 290 -18.61 -23.60 16.05
CA ARG A 290 -18.08 -24.58 17.02
C ARG A 290 -17.57 -25.85 16.35
N ALA A 291 -18.26 -26.35 15.32
CA ALA A 291 -17.86 -27.57 14.61
C ALA A 291 -16.50 -27.41 13.91
N SER A 292 -16.21 -26.21 13.38
CA SER A 292 -14.95 -25.90 12.67
C SER A 292 -13.87 -25.24 13.56
N ARG A 293 -14.08 -25.11 14.89
CA ARG A 293 -13.18 -24.39 15.80
C ARG A 293 -11.75 -24.94 15.87
N HIS A 294 -11.53 -26.17 15.48
CA HIS A 294 -10.19 -26.80 15.47
C HIS A 294 -9.35 -26.42 14.25
N THR A 295 -10.02 -25.99 13.18
CA THR A 295 -9.40 -25.54 11.93
C THR A 295 -9.48 -24.05 11.75
N THR A 296 -10.51 -23.38 12.26
CA THR A 296 -10.82 -21.96 12.06
C THR A 296 -10.77 -21.19 13.38
N ARG A 297 -10.08 -20.07 13.39
CA ARG A 297 -10.10 -19.11 14.52
C ARG A 297 -11.27 -18.15 14.33
N TRP A 298 -12.31 -18.28 15.17
CA TRP A 298 -13.52 -17.49 15.07
C TRP A 298 -13.51 -16.26 15.95
N PHE A 299 -14.00 -15.13 15.40
CA PHE A 299 -14.18 -13.86 16.08
C PHE A 299 -15.62 -13.38 15.90
N GLU A 300 -16.26 -12.97 16.99
CA GLU A 300 -17.60 -12.40 16.98
C GLU A 300 -17.52 -10.90 16.73
N MET A 301 -18.20 -10.40 15.69
CA MET A 301 -18.25 -8.99 15.39
C MET A 301 -19.19 -8.26 16.36
N ARG A 302 -18.68 -7.19 16.97
CA ARG A 302 -19.40 -6.35 17.92
C ARG A 302 -19.85 -5.04 17.32
N ARG A 303 -19.03 -4.44 16.49
CA ARG A 303 -19.30 -3.17 15.80
C ARG A 303 -18.47 -3.05 14.52
N GLY A 304 -18.75 -2.04 13.74
CA GLY A 304 -17.99 -1.65 12.55
C GLY A 304 -18.90 -1.26 11.41
N ASP A 305 -18.34 -0.50 10.48
CA ASP A 305 -18.97 -0.10 9.23
C ASP A 305 -18.04 -0.36 8.03
N ALA A 306 -18.41 0.09 6.82
CA ALA A 306 -17.63 -0.13 5.62
C ALA A 306 -16.21 0.50 5.68
N ALA A 307 -16.02 1.57 6.44
CA ALA A 307 -14.72 2.23 6.58
C ALA A 307 -13.73 1.41 7.41
N ASP A 308 -14.23 0.48 8.24
CA ASP A 308 -13.40 -0.34 9.13
C ASP A 308 -12.86 -1.61 8.46
N VAL A 309 -13.20 -1.88 7.18
CA VAL A 309 -12.77 -3.09 6.45
C VAL A 309 -11.26 -3.24 6.47
N HIS A 310 -10.51 -2.16 6.24
CA HIS A 310 -9.05 -2.18 6.22
C HIS A 310 -8.46 -2.68 7.55
N LEU A 311 -9.07 -2.30 8.69
CA LEU A 311 -8.68 -2.75 10.03
C LEU A 311 -8.83 -4.26 10.19
N LEU A 312 -9.94 -4.83 9.69
CA LEU A 312 -10.20 -6.27 9.74
C LEU A 312 -9.29 -7.05 8.78
N ILE A 313 -8.92 -6.48 7.64
CA ILE A 313 -7.92 -7.09 6.74
C ILE A 313 -6.54 -7.10 7.40
N GLN A 314 -6.10 -6.01 8.02
CA GLN A 314 -4.87 -5.98 8.82
C GLN A 314 -4.91 -7.04 9.94
N PHE A 315 -6.05 -7.16 10.62
CA PHE A 315 -6.30 -8.18 11.63
C PHE A 315 -6.05 -9.60 11.10
N THR A 316 -6.63 -9.95 9.95
CA THR A 316 -6.45 -11.28 9.33
C THR A 316 -5.01 -11.53 8.89
N ARG A 317 -4.31 -10.52 8.36
CA ARG A 317 -2.90 -10.60 7.99
C ARG A 317 -2.00 -10.81 9.21
N ALA A 318 -2.22 -10.06 10.30
CA ALA A 318 -1.49 -10.23 11.56
C ALA A 318 -1.62 -11.64 12.10
N LEU A 319 -2.78 -12.25 11.96
CA LEU A 319 -3.03 -13.65 12.30
C LEU A 319 -2.53 -14.66 11.27
N ARG A 320 -1.96 -14.20 10.14
CA ARG A 320 -1.50 -15.04 9.04
C ARG A 320 -2.60 -15.96 8.52
N ALA A 321 -3.78 -15.39 8.25
CA ALA A 321 -4.90 -16.12 7.68
C ALA A 321 -4.49 -16.84 6.38
N SER A 322 -4.83 -18.12 6.25
CA SER A 322 -4.52 -18.94 5.09
C SER A 322 -5.57 -20.06 4.96
N PRO A 323 -5.67 -20.75 3.83
CA PRO A 323 -6.57 -21.90 3.69
C PRO A 323 -6.37 -22.98 4.76
N ASP A 324 -5.13 -23.20 5.21
CA ASP A 324 -4.77 -24.18 6.23
C ASP A 324 -4.97 -23.66 7.66
N ALA A 325 -5.07 -22.35 7.85
CA ALA A 325 -5.26 -21.69 9.12
C ALA A 325 -6.25 -20.51 8.99
N PRO A 326 -7.52 -20.77 8.64
CA PRO A 326 -8.47 -19.71 8.37
C PRO A 326 -8.85 -18.90 9.60
N VAL A 327 -9.17 -17.63 9.35
CA VAL A 327 -9.74 -16.69 10.31
C VAL A 327 -11.18 -16.41 9.90
N GLY A 328 -12.12 -16.66 10.81
CA GLY A 328 -13.55 -16.50 10.58
C GLY A 328 -14.16 -15.36 11.40
N PHE A 329 -15.00 -14.57 10.78
CA PHE A 329 -15.82 -13.55 11.44
C PHE A 329 -17.28 -13.99 11.48
N VAL A 330 -17.88 -13.89 12.67
CA VAL A 330 -19.28 -14.24 12.91
C VAL A 330 -20.11 -12.96 13.09
N PHE A 331 -21.18 -12.84 12.33
CA PHE A 331 -22.10 -11.70 12.32
C PHE A 331 -23.50 -12.15 12.71
N ASP A 332 -23.93 -11.89 13.94
CA ASP A 332 -25.31 -12.10 14.33
C ASP A 332 -26.16 -10.89 13.94
N ASP A 333 -27.19 -11.13 13.12
CA ASP A 333 -28.06 -10.12 12.53
C ASP A 333 -27.37 -9.15 11.54
N VAL A 334 -26.93 -9.66 10.41
CA VAL A 334 -26.28 -8.90 9.32
C VAL A 334 -27.19 -7.80 8.75
N GLY A 335 -28.51 -7.98 8.75
CA GLY A 335 -29.49 -7.03 8.19
C GLY A 335 -29.56 -5.69 8.91
N GLY A 336 -29.12 -5.64 10.17
CA GLY A 336 -29.09 -4.44 10.99
C GLY A 336 -27.81 -3.63 10.80
N ARG A 337 -27.09 -3.43 11.90
CA ARG A 337 -25.88 -2.58 11.99
C ARG A 337 -24.68 -3.04 11.18
N PHE A 338 -24.65 -4.28 10.71
CA PHE A 338 -23.51 -4.85 10.01
C PHE A 338 -23.65 -4.91 8.49
N SER A 339 -24.76 -4.47 7.90
CA SER A 339 -25.00 -4.63 6.46
C SER A 339 -23.94 -4.01 5.57
N GLN A 340 -23.44 -2.83 5.93
CA GLN A 340 -22.38 -2.13 5.17
C GLN A 340 -21.04 -2.83 5.32
N LEU A 341 -20.63 -3.18 6.54
CA LEU A 341 -19.39 -3.89 6.82
C LEU A 341 -19.38 -5.27 6.15
N TRP A 342 -20.48 -6.03 6.26
CA TRP A 342 -20.64 -7.32 5.60
C TRP A 342 -20.46 -7.24 4.08
N ASN A 343 -21.16 -6.30 3.43
CA ASN A 343 -21.04 -6.09 1.99
C ASN A 343 -19.62 -5.71 1.57
N ALA A 344 -18.95 -4.87 2.33
CA ALA A 344 -17.58 -4.44 2.05
C ALA A 344 -16.59 -5.59 2.24
N LEU A 345 -16.69 -6.37 3.32
CA LEU A 345 -15.85 -7.56 3.54
C LEU A 345 -16.06 -8.65 2.49
N LEU A 346 -17.30 -8.86 2.00
CA LEU A 346 -17.55 -9.79 0.90
C LEU A 346 -16.80 -9.46 -0.39
N ASN A 347 -16.45 -8.18 -0.61
CA ASN A 347 -15.63 -7.78 -1.76
C ASN A 347 -14.17 -8.20 -1.61
N GLU A 348 -13.68 -8.29 -0.37
CA GLU A 348 -12.29 -8.65 -0.05
C GLU A 348 -12.11 -10.17 0.10
N VAL A 349 -13.18 -10.89 0.43
CA VAL A 349 -13.13 -12.36 0.60
C VAL A 349 -13.14 -13.05 -0.76
N THR A 350 -12.07 -13.80 -1.02
CA THR A 350 -11.97 -14.70 -2.18
C THR A 350 -11.86 -16.13 -1.70
N VAL A 351 -12.33 -17.09 -2.51
CA VAL A 351 -12.16 -18.51 -2.22
C VAL A 351 -10.67 -18.81 -2.08
N GLY A 352 -10.27 -19.41 -0.97
CA GLY A 352 -8.85 -19.69 -0.70
C GLY A 352 -8.04 -18.57 -0.05
N SER A 353 -8.66 -17.41 0.27
CA SER A 353 -7.97 -16.33 1.01
C SER A 353 -7.66 -16.69 2.48
N GLY A 354 -8.29 -17.72 3.03
CA GLY A 354 -8.23 -18.03 4.45
C GLY A 354 -9.08 -17.12 5.32
N ILE A 355 -9.93 -16.27 4.72
CA ILE A 355 -10.90 -15.44 5.44
C ILE A 355 -12.28 -16.03 5.24
N LEU A 356 -13.00 -16.28 6.34
CA LEU A 356 -14.35 -16.84 6.33
C LEU A 356 -15.35 -15.86 6.95
N LEU A 357 -16.52 -15.70 6.31
CA LEU A 357 -17.63 -14.91 6.85
C LEU A 357 -18.83 -15.80 7.11
N LEU A 358 -19.33 -15.76 8.32
CA LEU A 358 -20.51 -16.50 8.73
C LEU A 358 -21.53 -15.54 9.34
N GLY A 359 -22.68 -15.38 8.68
CA GLY A 359 -23.71 -14.44 9.09
C GLY A 359 -25.07 -15.06 9.30
N SER A 360 -25.89 -14.43 10.16
CA SER A 360 -27.34 -14.68 10.26
C SER A 360 -28.10 -13.44 9.83
N ILE A 361 -29.24 -13.61 9.16
CA ILE A 361 -30.12 -12.52 8.74
C ILE A 361 -31.58 -12.92 8.79
N ARG A 362 -32.48 -11.98 9.04
CA ARG A 362 -33.92 -12.18 8.90
C ARG A 362 -34.30 -12.13 7.43
N GLU A 363 -35.30 -12.91 7.05
CA GLU A 363 -35.73 -12.98 5.65
C GLU A 363 -36.18 -11.60 5.11
N GLU A 364 -36.90 -10.84 5.94
CA GLU A 364 -37.35 -9.47 5.63
C GLU A 364 -36.21 -8.48 5.38
N ASP A 365 -35.04 -8.67 6.02
CA ASP A 365 -33.90 -7.77 5.94
C ASP A 365 -32.96 -8.11 4.75
N THR A 366 -33.20 -9.22 4.07
CA THR A 366 -32.34 -9.66 2.95
C THR A 366 -32.28 -8.66 1.78
N LEU A 367 -33.33 -7.85 1.61
CA LEU A 367 -33.38 -6.81 0.58
C LEU A 367 -32.38 -5.67 0.81
N MET A 368 -31.87 -5.51 2.04
CA MET A 368 -30.87 -4.51 2.40
C MET A 368 -29.45 -4.89 1.98
N LEU A 369 -29.21 -6.14 1.55
CA LEU A 369 -27.89 -6.61 1.16
C LEU A 369 -27.65 -6.41 -0.34
N ALA A 370 -26.76 -5.49 -0.69
CA ALA A 370 -26.41 -5.18 -2.08
C ALA A 370 -25.65 -6.31 -2.81
N SER A 371 -25.00 -7.23 -2.07
CA SER A 371 -24.10 -8.26 -2.61
C SER A 371 -24.56 -9.70 -2.33
N ARG A 372 -25.87 -9.94 -2.46
CA ARG A 372 -26.50 -11.27 -2.24
C ARG A 372 -25.83 -12.44 -2.96
N SER A 373 -25.26 -12.19 -4.13
CA SER A 373 -24.75 -13.26 -5.00
C SER A 373 -23.38 -13.82 -4.58
N ARG A 374 -22.67 -13.20 -3.64
CA ARG A 374 -21.32 -13.63 -3.22
C ARG A 374 -21.30 -14.53 -2.00
N ALA A 375 -22.25 -14.35 -1.07
CA ALA A 375 -22.43 -15.27 0.04
C ALA A 375 -23.43 -16.36 -0.35
N ARG A 376 -23.15 -17.61 0.00
CA ARG A 376 -24.10 -18.70 -0.23
C ARG A 376 -25.17 -18.67 0.87
N GLU A 377 -26.43 -18.49 0.46
CA GLU A 377 -27.58 -18.52 1.36
C GLU A 377 -27.90 -19.96 1.77
N VAL A 378 -28.09 -20.19 3.08
CA VAL A 378 -28.55 -21.43 3.64
C VAL A 378 -29.82 -21.15 4.47
N ARG A 379 -30.87 -21.90 4.22
CA ARG A 379 -32.15 -21.78 4.94
C ARG A 379 -32.29 -22.96 5.89
N PRO A 380 -32.31 -22.75 7.22
CA PRO A 380 -32.60 -23.82 8.14
C PRO A 380 -34.08 -24.22 7.96
N LEU A 381 -34.30 -25.48 7.66
CA LEU A 381 -35.63 -26.09 7.63
C LEU A 381 -36.19 -26.28 9.07
#